data_bdca75f4b3063766d9725131829d8277
#
_entry.id   bdca75f4b3063766d9725131829d8277
#
_cell.length_a   1.000
_cell.length_b   1.000
_cell.length_c   1.000
_cell.angle_alpha   90.00
_cell.angle_beta   90.00
_cell.angle_gamma   90.00
#
_symmetry.space_group_name_H-M   'P 1'
#
loop_
_entity.id
_entity.type
_entity.pdbx_description
1 polymer ?
#
loop_
_entity_poly.entity_id
_entity_poly.type
_entity_poly.pdbx_seq_one_letter_code
_entity_poly.pdbx_strand_id
1 'polypeptide(L)'
;MANLDQYNKERQELIDVRRQKAGSNAQQVVHTHAYAKPKTLKQKISNIWYHYKMIIFGILFVLIVFTVWLVNALQQPVYDATFLILSERSFSGAETLISTGLKSFVSDTDQNGEILLDIETFDLISENDTEISPQMQEMTTAKAIGRVSTRKDFVFMLDETGYENLKSIGMEFEDISSFTGSDTPQGDKYSLKGTRLSEKMELNAALNDMFLCFADFDSYSDNLQNDTEMQELHESQRSFFQAMIDYQ
;
A
#
# COMPACT_ATOMS: atom_id res chain seq x y z
N MET A 1 30.91 21.64 -72.83
CA MET A 1 31.83 21.78 -71.67
C MET A 1 32.08 23.24 -71.21
N ALA A 2 31.72 24.27 -71.99
CA ALA A 2 31.95 25.66 -71.61
C ALA A 2 31.06 26.22 -70.50
N ASN A 3 30.00 25.56 -70.12
CA ASN A 3 29.01 26.08 -69.17
C ASN A 3 29.35 25.82 -67.69
N LEU A 4 30.19 24.81 -67.41
CA LEU A 4 30.54 24.45 -66.03
C LEU A 4 31.65 25.36 -65.46
N ASP A 5 32.58 25.76 -66.29
CA ASP A 5 33.66 26.66 -65.88
C ASP A 5 33.16 28.09 -65.63
N GLN A 6 32.20 28.53 -66.43
CA GLN A 6 31.55 29.83 -66.22
C GLN A 6 30.74 29.84 -64.94
N TYR A 7 30.00 28.79 -64.65
CA TYR A 7 29.25 28.66 -63.42
C TYR A 7 30.13 28.62 -62.15
N ASN A 8 31.24 27.91 -62.24
CA ASN A 8 32.23 27.84 -61.14
C ASN A 8 32.91 29.20 -60.88
N LYS A 9 33.15 29.96 -61.95
CA LYS A 9 33.74 31.32 -61.86
C LYS A 9 32.73 32.31 -61.21
N GLU A 10 31.49 32.32 -61.60
CA GLU A 10 30.44 33.15 -60.99
C GLU A 10 30.20 32.78 -59.52
N ARG A 11 30.31 31.50 -59.19
CA ARG A 11 30.17 31.04 -57.79
C ARG A 11 31.35 31.48 -56.95
N GLN A 12 32.55 31.46 -57.44
CA GLN A 12 33.73 31.97 -56.73
C GLN A 12 33.65 33.50 -56.51
N GLU A 13 33.26 34.26 -57.53
CA GLU A 13 33.06 35.71 -57.40
C GLU A 13 32.01 36.04 -56.33
N LEU A 14 30.89 35.30 -56.29
CA LEU A 14 29.86 35.46 -55.26
C LEU A 14 30.39 35.13 -53.85
N ILE A 15 31.25 34.13 -53.71
CA ILE A 15 31.89 33.76 -52.44
C ILE A 15 32.86 34.86 -51.99
N ASP A 16 33.67 35.42 -52.90
CA ASP A 16 34.62 36.44 -52.61
C ASP A 16 33.93 37.78 -52.26
N VAL A 17 32.86 38.16 -52.95
CA VAL A 17 32.04 39.31 -52.57
C VAL A 17 31.40 39.13 -51.18
N ARG A 18 30.94 37.91 -50.87
CA ARG A 18 30.43 37.61 -49.52
C ARG A 18 31.54 37.67 -48.45
N ARG A 19 32.75 37.19 -48.75
CA ARG A 19 33.91 37.29 -47.85
C ARG A 19 34.32 38.73 -47.63
N GLN A 20 34.35 39.56 -48.68
CA GLN A 20 34.65 40.98 -48.53
C GLN A 20 33.61 41.74 -47.70
N LYS A 21 32.32 41.46 -47.94
CA LYS A 21 31.24 42.03 -47.09
C LYS A 21 31.30 41.53 -45.67
N ALA A 22 31.61 40.24 -45.44
CA ALA A 22 31.79 39.70 -44.10
C ALA A 22 33.03 40.25 -43.42
N GLY A 23 34.14 40.48 -44.15
CA GLY A 23 35.34 41.09 -43.60
C GLY A 23 35.15 42.57 -43.19
N SER A 24 34.38 43.33 -43.96
CA SER A 24 34.05 44.74 -43.60
C SER A 24 33.06 44.86 -42.42
N ASN A 25 32.19 43.86 -42.22
CA ASN A 25 31.32 43.81 -41.06
C ASN A 25 31.94 43.13 -39.84
N ALA A 26 33.01 42.32 -40.06
CA ALA A 26 33.66 41.62 -38.94
C ALA A 26 34.44 42.56 -38.02
N GLN A 27 34.78 43.77 -38.45
CA GLN A 27 35.42 44.77 -37.56
C GLN A 27 34.46 45.51 -36.66
N GLN A 28 33.16 45.40 -36.88
CA GLN A 28 32.15 46.13 -36.11
C GLN A 28 31.36 45.35 -35.06
N VAL A 29 31.53 44.04 -34.95
CA VAL A 29 30.82 43.24 -33.95
C VAL A 29 31.74 42.23 -33.25
N VAL A 30 32.84 42.70 -32.70
CA VAL A 30 33.36 42.09 -31.50
C VAL A 30 32.73 42.82 -30.31
N HIS A 31 31.42 42.67 -30.16
CA HIS A 31 30.86 42.77 -28.83
C HIS A 31 31.36 41.55 -28.05
N THR A 32 32.62 41.62 -27.60
CA THR A 32 32.99 40.91 -26.39
C THR A 32 32.06 41.45 -25.32
N HIS A 33 30.93 40.79 -25.16
CA HIS A 33 30.20 40.86 -23.92
C HIS A 33 31.15 40.30 -22.87
N ALA A 34 32.07 41.13 -22.41
CA ALA A 34 32.81 40.86 -21.20
C ALA A 34 31.74 40.65 -20.13
N TYR A 35 31.53 39.41 -19.77
CA TYR A 35 30.63 39.04 -18.69
C TYR A 35 31.04 39.86 -17.47
N ALA A 36 30.34 40.95 -17.21
CA ALA A 36 30.59 41.76 -16.04
C ALA A 36 30.32 40.85 -14.83
N LYS A 37 31.38 40.49 -14.12
CA LYS A 37 31.27 39.65 -12.92
C LYS A 37 30.30 40.33 -11.96
N PRO A 38 29.25 39.61 -11.50
CA PRO A 38 28.25 40.20 -10.61
C PRO A 38 28.91 40.69 -9.32
N LYS A 39 28.83 42.00 -9.05
CA LYS A 39 29.51 42.64 -7.90
C LYS A 39 28.62 42.63 -6.64
N THR A 40 27.32 42.65 -6.79
CA THR A 40 26.37 42.67 -5.67
C THR A 40 25.72 41.31 -5.44
N LEU A 41 25.28 41.02 -4.20
CA LEU A 41 24.55 39.78 -3.86
C LEU A 41 23.30 39.60 -4.73
N LYS A 42 22.54 40.69 -4.98
CA LYS A 42 21.36 40.69 -5.83
C LYS A 42 21.69 40.25 -7.28
N GLN A 43 22.79 40.73 -7.83
CA GLN A 43 23.24 40.34 -9.18
C GLN A 43 23.72 38.87 -9.22
N LYS A 44 24.37 38.41 -8.16
CA LYS A 44 24.79 37.00 -8.04
C LYS A 44 23.58 36.05 -8.00
N ILE A 45 22.57 36.39 -7.17
CA ILE A 45 21.33 35.62 -7.07
C ILE A 45 20.58 35.61 -8.41
N SER A 46 20.44 36.80 -9.05
CA SER A 46 19.78 36.93 -10.36
C SER A 46 20.48 36.09 -11.44
N ASN A 47 21.82 36.05 -11.44
CA ASN A 47 22.60 35.25 -12.39
C ASN A 47 22.42 33.74 -12.14
N ILE A 48 22.46 33.29 -10.87
CA ILE A 48 22.18 31.91 -10.50
C ILE A 48 20.76 31.51 -10.92
N TRP A 49 19.78 32.37 -10.62
CA TRP A 49 18.40 32.12 -11.02
C TRP A 49 18.23 31.97 -12.53
N TYR A 50 18.83 32.84 -13.30
CA TYR A 50 18.73 32.81 -14.76
C TYR A 50 19.33 31.53 -15.35
N HIS A 51 20.48 31.09 -14.86
CA HIS A 51 21.17 29.91 -15.40
C HIS A 51 20.69 28.58 -14.83
N TYR A 52 20.23 28.55 -13.57
CA TYR A 52 19.94 27.31 -12.86
C TYR A 52 18.46 27.14 -12.49
N LYS A 53 17.56 28.01 -12.93
CA LYS A 53 16.13 27.93 -12.59
C LYS A 53 15.53 26.55 -12.80
N MET A 54 15.83 25.89 -13.93
CA MET A 54 15.29 24.57 -14.23
C MET A 54 15.83 23.50 -13.26
N ILE A 55 17.10 23.59 -12.91
CA ILE A 55 17.74 22.69 -11.95
C ILE A 55 17.18 22.95 -10.54
N ILE A 56 17.01 24.21 -10.16
CA ILE A 56 16.43 24.60 -8.86
C ILE A 56 14.99 24.08 -8.74
N PHE A 57 14.16 24.24 -9.78
CA PHE A 57 12.81 23.69 -9.80
C PHE A 57 12.82 22.16 -9.74
N GLY A 58 13.74 21.49 -10.45
CA GLY A 58 13.90 20.04 -10.38
C GLY A 58 14.23 19.54 -8.97
N ILE A 59 15.21 20.19 -8.32
CA ILE A 59 15.59 19.86 -6.93
C ILE A 59 14.41 20.12 -5.96
N LEU A 60 13.73 21.26 -6.10
CA LEU A 60 12.58 21.59 -5.27
C LEU A 60 11.44 20.57 -5.43
N PHE A 61 11.16 20.16 -6.65
CA PHE A 61 10.17 19.13 -6.93
C PHE A 61 10.52 17.79 -6.27
N VAL A 62 11.78 17.35 -6.41
CA VAL A 62 12.26 16.12 -5.75
C VAL A 62 12.13 16.22 -4.23
N LEU A 63 12.48 17.37 -3.63
CA LEU A 63 12.34 17.61 -2.20
C LEU A 63 10.87 17.52 -1.75
N ILE A 64 9.94 18.12 -2.50
CA ILE A 64 8.50 18.06 -2.19
C ILE A 64 8.03 16.59 -2.23
N VAL A 65 8.34 15.87 -3.31
CA VAL A 65 7.95 14.45 -3.45
C VAL A 65 8.53 13.62 -2.32
N PHE A 66 9.81 13.82 -2.00
CA PHE A 66 10.47 13.11 -0.89
C PHE A 66 9.84 13.44 0.47
N THR A 67 9.50 14.72 0.71
CA THR A 67 8.83 15.12 1.96
C THR A 67 7.45 14.50 2.08
N VAL A 68 6.65 14.51 1.00
CA VAL A 68 5.33 13.87 0.99
C VAL A 68 5.46 12.36 1.24
N TRP A 69 6.41 11.71 0.58
CA TRP A 69 6.68 10.29 0.78
C TRP A 69 7.11 9.99 2.23
N LEU A 70 8.02 10.80 2.79
CA LEU A 70 8.49 10.65 4.17
C LEU A 70 7.35 10.85 5.18
N VAL A 71 6.53 11.89 4.99
CA VAL A 71 5.37 12.13 5.87
C VAL A 71 4.39 10.96 5.81
N ASN A 72 4.07 10.47 4.62
CA ASN A 72 3.19 9.31 4.48
C ASN A 72 3.79 8.05 5.12
N ALA A 73 5.11 7.82 4.98
CA ALA A 73 5.77 6.68 5.60
C ALA A 73 5.78 6.74 7.14
N LEU A 74 5.92 7.95 7.69
CA LEU A 74 5.90 8.18 9.14
C LEU A 74 4.49 8.23 9.76
N GLN A 75 3.45 8.45 8.94
CA GLN A 75 2.06 8.54 9.39
C GLN A 75 1.27 7.25 9.14
N GLN A 76 1.91 6.17 8.70
CA GLN A 76 1.21 4.89 8.61
C GLN A 76 0.80 4.47 10.03
N PRO A 77 -0.49 4.26 10.27
CA PRO A 77 -0.94 3.78 11.58
C PRO A 77 -0.33 2.40 11.84
N VAL A 78 0.21 2.22 13.03
CA VAL A 78 0.58 0.89 13.52
C VAL A 78 -0.68 0.30 14.14
N TYR A 79 -1.16 -0.80 13.59
CA TYR A 79 -2.33 -1.49 14.13
C TYR A 79 -1.89 -2.49 15.20
N ASP A 80 -2.60 -2.47 16.33
CA ASP A 80 -2.34 -3.40 17.43
C ASP A 80 -2.86 -4.81 17.16
N ALA A 81 -3.92 -4.91 16.36
CA ALA A 81 -4.44 -6.20 15.90
C ALA A 81 -5.08 -6.06 14.52
N THR A 82 -5.08 -7.17 13.79
CA THR A 82 -5.77 -7.32 12.50
C THR A 82 -6.92 -8.32 12.64
N PHE A 83 -8.02 -8.06 11.94
CA PHE A 83 -9.20 -8.90 11.97
C PHE A 83 -9.83 -8.95 10.58
N LEU A 84 -9.78 -10.13 9.97
CA LEU A 84 -10.24 -10.30 8.61
C LEU A 84 -11.59 -11.02 8.57
N ILE A 85 -12.53 -10.45 7.81
CA ILE A 85 -13.88 -11.01 7.65
C ILE A 85 -14.07 -11.44 6.20
N LEU A 86 -14.34 -12.71 5.97
CA LEU A 86 -14.70 -13.24 4.66
C LEU A 86 -16.04 -13.97 4.76
N SER A 87 -17.04 -13.50 4.05
CA SER A 87 -18.40 -14.04 4.12
C SER A 87 -19.18 -13.74 2.84
N GLU A 88 -20.13 -14.60 2.49
CA GLU A 88 -21.14 -14.31 1.46
C GLU A 88 -22.08 -13.18 1.90
N ARG A 89 -22.20 -12.98 3.20
CA ARG A 89 -23.00 -11.87 3.76
C ARG A 89 -22.14 -10.63 3.88
N SER A 90 -22.64 -9.50 3.38
CA SER A 90 -21.94 -8.22 3.51
C SER A 90 -21.94 -7.73 4.96
N PHE A 91 -20.74 -7.41 5.45
CA PHE A 91 -20.48 -6.71 6.70
C PHE A 91 -20.02 -5.27 6.45
N SER A 92 -20.11 -4.80 5.21
CA SER A 92 -19.81 -3.41 4.85
C SER A 92 -20.68 -2.46 5.67
N GLY A 93 -20.02 -1.55 6.39
CA GLY A 93 -20.69 -0.63 7.32
C GLY A 93 -20.85 -1.14 8.75
N ALA A 94 -20.57 -2.42 9.03
CA ALA A 94 -20.57 -2.97 10.40
C ALA A 94 -19.18 -2.89 11.07
N GLU A 95 -18.13 -2.48 10.34
CA GLU A 95 -16.75 -2.44 10.85
C GLU A 95 -16.64 -1.61 12.14
N THR A 96 -17.38 -0.52 12.26
CA THR A 96 -17.38 0.33 13.46
C THR A 96 -17.94 -0.39 14.67
N LEU A 97 -19.03 -1.15 14.51
CA LEU A 97 -19.65 -1.93 15.59
C LEU A 97 -18.72 -3.06 16.02
N ILE A 98 -18.16 -3.79 15.05
CA ILE A 98 -17.20 -4.87 15.28
C ILE A 98 -15.97 -4.31 15.98
N SER A 99 -15.39 -3.23 15.48
CA SER A 99 -14.23 -2.57 16.09
C SER A 99 -14.51 -2.16 17.53
N THR A 100 -15.65 -1.54 17.80
CA THR A 100 -16.04 -1.11 19.15
C THR A 100 -16.19 -2.30 20.10
N GLY A 101 -16.80 -3.37 19.63
CA GLY A 101 -16.97 -4.61 20.39
C GLY A 101 -15.64 -5.30 20.70
N LEU A 102 -14.72 -5.29 19.75
CA LEU A 102 -13.46 -6.02 19.84
C LEU A 102 -12.30 -5.24 20.50
N LYS A 103 -12.31 -3.91 20.49
CA LYS A 103 -11.23 -3.09 21.08
C LYS A 103 -10.84 -3.46 22.50
N SER A 104 -11.80 -3.92 23.31
CA SER A 104 -11.51 -4.29 24.71
C SER A 104 -10.70 -5.58 24.87
N PHE A 105 -10.49 -6.34 23.81
CA PHE A 105 -9.73 -7.57 23.79
C PHE A 105 -8.30 -7.36 23.24
N VAL A 106 -8.06 -6.22 22.62
CA VAL A 106 -6.77 -5.86 22.01
C VAL A 106 -5.90 -5.17 23.06
N SER A 107 -4.66 -5.58 23.15
CA SER A 107 -3.63 -4.90 23.95
C SER A 107 -2.97 -3.80 23.12
N ASP A 108 -2.69 -2.65 23.74
CA ASP A 108 -1.90 -1.58 23.14
C ASP A 108 -0.44 -2.06 23.00
N THR A 109 -0.08 -2.50 21.81
CA THR A 109 1.21 -3.14 21.53
C THR A 109 2.33 -2.12 21.42
N ASP A 110 2.06 -0.95 20.85
CA ASP A 110 3.04 0.12 20.65
C ASP A 110 3.07 1.13 21.82
N GLN A 111 2.21 0.94 22.84
CA GLN A 111 2.12 1.75 24.06
C GLN A 111 1.89 3.24 23.79
N ASN A 112 1.21 3.55 22.70
CA ASN A 112 0.87 4.94 22.32
C ASN A 112 -0.37 5.46 23.07
N GLY A 113 -1.11 4.60 23.77
CA GLY A 113 -2.34 4.90 24.51
C GLY A 113 -3.61 4.89 23.64
N GLU A 114 -3.49 4.53 22.37
CA GLU A 114 -4.60 4.37 21.43
C GLU A 114 -4.62 2.94 20.90
N ILE A 115 -5.75 2.25 20.99
CA ILE A 115 -5.91 0.91 20.41
C ILE A 115 -6.45 1.05 19.01
N LEU A 116 -5.66 0.62 18.03
CA LEU A 116 -6.01 0.60 16.62
C LEU A 116 -6.20 -0.83 16.13
N LEU A 117 -7.42 -1.14 15.69
CA LEU A 117 -7.78 -2.44 15.12
C LEU A 117 -8.03 -2.29 13.63
N ASP A 118 -7.26 -3.00 12.80
CA ASP A 118 -7.49 -3.09 11.36
C ASP A 118 -8.52 -4.18 11.08
N ILE A 119 -9.72 -3.75 10.65
CA ILE A 119 -10.78 -4.67 10.24
C ILE A 119 -10.98 -4.52 8.75
N GLU A 120 -10.76 -5.60 8.02
CA GLU A 120 -11.02 -5.63 6.59
C GLU A 120 -12.10 -6.66 6.28
N THR A 121 -13.10 -6.25 5.50
CA THR A 121 -14.24 -7.08 5.13
C THR A 121 -14.18 -7.40 3.64
N PHE A 122 -14.32 -8.67 3.30
CA PHE A 122 -14.43 -9.16 1.93
C PHE A 122 -15.77 -9.87 1.76
N ASP A 123 -16.64 -9.24 1.01
CA ASP A 123 -17.94 -9.81 0.67
C ASP A 123 -17.74 -10.84 -0.47
N LEU A 124 -17.79 -12.12 -0.11
CA LEU A 124 -17.72 -13.22 -1.07
C LEU A 124 -19.09 -13.34 -1.73
N ILE A 125 -19.16 -12.97 -2.98
CA ILE A 125 -20.41 -12.96 -3.71
C ILE A 125 -20.77 -14.39 -4.07
N SER A 126 -21.98 -14.82 -3.70
CA SER A 126 -22.52 -16.11 -4.14
C SER A 126 -22.68 -16.14 -5.66
N GLU A 127 -22.33 -17.26 -6.29
CA GLU A 127 -22.53 -17.49 -7.74
C GLU A 127 -23.97 -17.25 -8.21
N ASN A 128 -24.92 -17.21 -7.29
CA ASN A 128 -26.33 -17.01 -7.56
C ASN A 128 -26.76 -15.53 -7.55
N ASP A 129 -25.87 -14.61 -7.22
CA ASP A 129 -26.19 -13.19 -7.16
C ASP A 129 -26.06 -12.54 -8.55
N THR A 130 -27.19 -12.43 -9.23
CA THR A 130 -27.27 -11.94 -10.63
C THR A 130 -27.08 -10.43 -10.76
N GLU A 131 -26.98 -9.68 -9.67
CA GLU A 131 -26.85 -8.22 -9.69
C GLU A 131 -25.39 -7.75 -9.77
N ILE A 132 -24.45 -8.63 -9.50
CA ILE A 132 -23.01 -8.28 -9.45
C ILE A 132 -22.30 -8.87 -10.66
N SER A 133 -21.47 -8.04 -11.32
CA SER A 133 -20.74 -8.51 -12.51
C SER A 133 -19.66 -9.53 -12.12
N PRO A 134 -19.43 -10.58 -12.94
CA PRO A 134 -18.37 -11.56 -12.70
C PRO A 134 -16.98 -10.94 -12.48
N GLN A 135 -16.70 -9.80 -13.14
CA GLN A 135 -15.45 -9.06 -12.98
C GLN A 135 -15.28 -8.47 -11.58
N MET A 136 -16.37 -8.04 -10.96
CA MET A 136 -16.33 -7.48 -9.60
C MET A 136 -16.09 -8.59 -8.57
N GLN A 137 -16.66 -9.77 -8.80
CA GLN A 137 -16.44 -10.97 -8.01
C GLN A 137 -14.99 -11.43 -8.05
N GLU A 138 -14.41 -11.55 -9.26
CA GLU A 138 -13.00 -11.87 -9.45
C GLU A 138 -12.07 -10.85 -8.76
N MET A 139 -12.41 -9.57 -8.83
CA MET A 139 -11.61 -8.51 -8.22
C MET A 139 -11.64 -8.58 -6.68
N THR A 140 -12.80 -8.86 -6.07
CA THR A 140 -12.94 -8.99 -4.61
C THR A 140 -12.19 -10.23 -4.12
N THR A 141 -12.35 -11.35 -4.81
CA THR A 141 -11.62 -12.60 -4.48
C THR A 141 -10.11 -12.39 -4.63
N ALA A 142 -9.65 -11.74 -5.71
CA ALA A 142 -8.23 -11.44 -5.90
C ALA A 142 -7.66 -10.53 -4.82
N LYS A 143 -8.43 -9.55 -4.34
CA LYS A 143 -8.02 -8.70 -3.21
C LYS A 143 -7.90 -9.49 -1.91
N ALA A 144 -8.90 -10.32 -1.60
CA ALA A 144 -8.88 -11.18 -0.42
C ALA A 144 -7.68 -12.12 -0.43
N ILE A 145 -7.43 -12.82 -1.56
CA ILE A 145 -6.25 -13.67 -1.74
C ILE A 145 -4.96 -12.86 -1.60
N GLY A 146 -4.90 -11.67 -2.21
CA GLY A 146 -3.73 -10.77 -2.11
C GLY A 146 -3.43 -10.41 -0.66
N ARG A 147 -4.44 -10.05 0.12
CA ARG A 147 -4.30 -9.74 1.55
C ARG A 147 -3.81 -10.95 2.35
N VAL A 148 -4.50 -12.06 2.24
CA VAL A 148 -4.15 -13.31 2.95
C VAL A 148 -2.76 -13.82 2.56
N SER A 149 -2.33 -13.61 1.31
CA SER A 149 -0.99 -13.99 0.84
C SER A 149 0.14 -13.23 1.53
N THR A 150 -0.14 -12.10 2.18
CA THR A 150 0.86 -11.40 3.00
C THR A 150 1.22 -12.15 4.27
N ARG A 151 0.38 -13.11 4.69
CA ARG A 151 0.54 -13.93 5.91
C ARG A 151 0.67 -13.10 7.19
N LYS A 152 0.08 -11.90 7.23
CA LYS A 152 0.11 -11.00 8.40
C LYS A 152 -1.19 -11.03 9.21
N ASP A 153 -2.22 -11.68 8.68
CA ASP A 153 -3.50 -11.81 9.35
C ASP A 153 -3.60 -13.21 9.95
N PHE A 154 -3.88 -13.29 11.24
CA PHE A 154 -4.03 -14.56 11.97
C PHE A 154 -5.45 -14.79 12.46
N VAL A 155 -6.23 -13.72 12.67
CA VAL A 155 -7.58 -13.81 13.20
C VAL A 155 -8.59 -13.59 12.09
N PHE A 156 -9.43 -14.58 11.88
CA PHE A 156 -10.43 -14.61 10.82
C PHE A 156 -11.82 -14.82 11.39
N MET A 157 -12.80 -14.08 10.84
CA MET A 157 -14.22 -14.37 11.01
C MET A 157 -14.79 -14.80 9.67
N LEU A 158 -15.26 -16.04 9.61
CA LEU A 158 -15.59 -16.73 8.37
C LEU A 158 -16.99 -17.31 8.44
N ASP A 159 -17.67 -17.39 7.31
CA ASP A 159 -18.71 -18.38 7.06
C ASP A 159 -18.11 -19.63 6.38
N GLU A 160 -18.95 -20.60 6.06
CA GLU A 160 -18.47 -21.85 5.44
C GLU A 160 -17.79 -21.60 4.08
N THR A 161 -18.33 -20.70 3.26
CA THR A 161 -17.76 -20.34 1.96
C THR A 161 -16.42 -19.63 2.11
N GLY A 162 -16.30 -18.70 3.05
CA GLY A 162 -15.03 -18.03 3.36
C GLY A 162 -13.96 -19.02 3.81
N TYR A 163 -14.33 -19.96 4.68
CA TYR A 163 -13.44 -21.01 5.17
C TYR A 163 -12.94 -21.90 4.04
N GLU A 164 -13.84 -22.45 3.22
CA GLU A 164 -13.46 -23.32 2.09
C GLU A 164 -12.56 -22.59 1.08
N ASN A 165 -12.83 -21.31 0.82
CA ASN A 165 -11.98 -20.49 -0.04
C ASN A 165 -10.55 -20.37 0.51
N LEU A 166 -10.38 -20.09 1.81
CA LEU A 166 -9.06 -19.99 2.43
C LEU A 166 -8.34 -21.35 2.47
N LYS A 167 -9.04 -22.43 2.77
CA LYS A 167 -8.47 -23.77 2.70
C LYS A 167 -8.02 -24.14 1.28
N SER A 168 -8.78 -23.74 0.26
CA SER A 168 -8.44 -24.03 -1.15
C SER A 168 -7.13 -23.39 -1.61
N ILE A 169 -6.74 -22.26 -1.01
CA ILE A 169 -5.46 -21.59 -1.28
C ILE A 169 -4.34 -22.02 -0.33
N GLY A 170 -4.56 -23.08 0.47
CA GLY A 170 -3.55 -23.67 1.35
C GLY A 170 -3.40 -22.93 2.69
N MET A 171 -4.44 -22.24 3.18
CA MET A 171 -4.46 -21.74 4.55
C MET A 171 -4.80 -22.89 5.51
N GLU A 172 -4.02 -23.04 6.54
CA GLU A 172 -4.26 -23.96 7.64
C GLU A 172 -4.67 -23.16 8.89
N PHE A 173 -5.49 -23.80 9.77
CA PHE A 173 -5.97 -23.15 11.00
C PHE A 173 -5.65 -24.03 12.20
N GLU A 174 -5.35 -23.40 13.33
CA GLU A 174 -5.09 -24.08 14.59
C GLU A 174 -6.37 -24.72 15.16
N ASP A 175 -6.20 -25.86 15.82
CA ASP A 175 -7.30 -26.47 16.58
C ASP A 175 -7.67 -25.61 17.79
N ILE A 176 -8.96 -25.35 17.98
CA ILE A 176 -9.49 -24.50 19.07
C ILE A 176 -9.14 -25.05 20.46
N SER A 177 -8.85 -26.36 20.58
CA SER A 177 -8.41 -26.95 21.85
C SER A 177 -7.13 -26.29 22.40
N SER A 178 -6.27 -25.75 21.52
CA SER A 178 -5.06 -25.01 21.92
C SER A 178 -5.36 -23.72 22.70
N PHE A 179 -6.58 -23.17 22.54
CA PHE A 179 -7.07 -21.97 23.20
C PHE A 179 -7.99 -22.27 24.39
N THR A 180 -8.76 -23.36 24.32
CA THR A 180 -9.69 -23.74 25.40
C THR A 180 -9.05 -24.58 26.50
N GLY A 181 -7.80 -25.03 26.29
CA GLY A 181 -7.11 -25.93 27.20
C GLY A 181 -7.73 -27.33 27.27
N SER A 182 -8.49 -27.72 26.24
CA SER A 182 -9.11 -29.06 26.13
C SER A 182 -8.09 -30.07 25.65
N ASP A 183 -8.02 -31.24 26.32
CA ASP A 183 -7.19 -32.37 25.87
C ASP A 183 -7.75 -33.10 24.64
N THR A 184 -8.98 -32.76 24.22
CA THR A 184 -9.61 -33.33 23.04
C THR A 184 -9.69 -32.33 21.91
N PRO A 185 -9.33 -32.73 20.67
CA PRO A 185 -9.48 -31.83 19.52
C PRO A 185 -10.92 -31.34 19.36
N GLN A 186 -11.07 -30.06 19.15
CA GLN A 186 -12.36 -29.37 19.01
C GLN A 186 -12.60 -28.87 17.56
N GLY A 187 -11.61 -29.11 16.67
CA GLY A 187 -11.60 -28.57 15.32
C GLY A 187 -11.08 -27.14 15.29
N ASP A 188 -11.08 -26.55 14.13
CA ASP A 188 -10.47 -25.25 13.84
C ASP A 188 -11.48 -24.09 13.71
N LYS A 189 -12.76 -24.33 14.09
CA LYS A 189 -13.87 -23.39 14.00
C LYS A 189 -14.47 -23.12 15.38
N TYR A 190 -14.39 -21.88 15.84
CA TYR A 190 -15.08 -21.42 17.05
C TYR A 190 -16.38 -20.74 16.67
N SER A 191 -17.53 -21.38 16.89
CA SER A 191 -18.85 -20.84 16.52
C SER A 191 -19.20 -19.59 17.31
N LEU A 192 -19.64 -18.54 16.61
CA LEU A 192 -20.12 -17.29 17.22
C LEU A 192 -21.59 -17.34 17.63
N LYS A 193 -22.30 -18.41 17.27
CA LYS A 193 -23.74 -18.55 17.52
C LYS A 193 -24.07 -18.51 19.01
N GLY A 194 -24.79 -17.49 19.44
CA GLY A 194 -25.27 -17.36 20.81
C GLY A 194 -24.17 -17.10 21.84
N THR A 195 -22.99 -16.64 21.41
CA THR A 195 -21.90 -16.26 22.29
C THR A 195 -22.09 -14.83 22.82
N ARG A 196 -21.56 -14.53 24.02
CA ARG A 196 -21.50 -13.17 24.53
C ARG A 196 -20.70 -12.23 23.62
N LEU A 197 -19.75 -12.78 22.88
CA LEU A 197 -18.96 -12.03 21.89
C LEU A 197 -19.87 -11.49 20.77
N SER A 198 -20.78 -12.33 20.25
CA SER A 198 -21.76 -11.89 19.24
C SER A 198 -22.72 -10.81 19.78
N GLU A 199 -23.11 -10.92 21.06
CA GLU A 199 -23.92 -9.89 21.74
C GLU A 199 -23.16 -8.57 21.87
N LYS A 200 -21.87 -8.64 22.23
CA LYS A 200 -21.02 -7.47 22.41
C LYS A 200 -20.77 -6.71 21.11
N MET A 201 -20.73 -7.40 19.99
CA MET A 201 -20.63 -6.79 18.64
C MET A 201 -21.97 -6.28 18.12
N GLU A 202 -23.09 -6.47 18.86
CA GLU A 202 -24.45 -6.07 18.48
C GLU A 202 -24.93 -6.70 17.14
N LEU A 203 -24.37 -7.86 16.76
CA LEU A 203 -24.58 -8.52 15.48
C LEU A 203 -25.16 -9.95 15.61
N ASN A 204 -25.81 -10.26 16.72
CA ASN A 204 -26.28 -11.61 17.08
C ASN A 204 -26.88 -12.44 15.93
N ALA A 205 -27.84 -11.86 15.20
CA ALA A 205 -28.50 -12.57 14.11
C ALA A 205 -27.60 -12.73 12.87
N ALA A 206 -26.70 -11.78 12.64
CA ALA A 206 -25.79 -11.80 11.50
C ALA A 206 -24.65 -12.80 11.68
N LEU A 207 -24.30 -13.12 12.94
CA LEU A 207 -23.17 -13.98 13.28
C LEU A 207 -23.57 -15.45 13.57
N ASN A 208 -24.83 -15.82 13.39
CA ASN A 208 -25.29 -17.20 13.69
C ASN A 208 -24.60 -18.28 12.88
N ASP A 209 -24.19 -17.96 11.64
CA ASP A 209 -23.54 -18.89 10.71
C ASP A 209 -22.04 -18.57 10.57
N MET A 210 -21.53 -17.70 11.45
CA MET A 210 -20.14 -17.28 11.46
C MET A 210 -19.35 -18.00 12.55
N PHE A 211 -18.06 -18.15 12.30
CA PHE A 211 -17.12 -18.69 13.27
C PHE A 211 -15.77 -17.96 13.20
N LEU A 212 -15.03 -18.02 14.27
CA LEU A 212 -13.66 -17.54 14.34
C LEU A 212 -12.71 -18.69 14.01
N CYS A 213 -11.66 -18.37 13.26
CA CYS A 213 -10.51 -19.23 13.02
C CYS A 213 -9.23 -18.47 13.32
N PHE A 214 -8.21 -19.20 13.77
CA PHE A 214 -6.87 -18.68 13.96
C PHE A 214 -5.90 -19.39 13.02
N ALA A 215 -5.09 -18.64 12.26
CA ALA A 215 -4.17 -19.22 11.30
C ALA A 215 -3.09 -20.04 12.00
N ASP A 216 -2.82 -21.23 11.47
CA ASP A 216 -1.74 -22.08 11.96
C ASP A 216 -0.38 -21.54 11.50
N PHE A 217 0.38 -20.98 12.45
CA PHE A 217 1.70 -20.42 12.18
C PHE A 217 2.73 -21.49 11.80
N ASP A 218 2.58 -22.71 12.28
CA ASP A 218 3.47 -23.82 11.95
C ASP A 218 3.34 -24.23 10.48
N SER A 219 2.23 -23.88 9.82
CA SER A 219 2.04 -24.08 8.38
C SER A 219 2.79 -23.08 7.50
N TYR A 220 3.37 -22.01 8.08
CA TYR A 220 4.07 -20.98 7.34
C TYR A 220 5.48 -21.44 6.96
N SER A 221 6.09 -20.78 5.97
CA SER A 221 7.46 -21.08 5.57
C SER A 221 8.47 -20.77 6.68
N ASP A 222 9.55 -21.55 6.74
CA ASP A 222 10.63 -21.38 7.74
C ASP A 222 11.15 -19.94 7.83
N ASN A 223 11.18 -19.21 6.72
CA ASN A 223 11.62 -17.81 6.71
C ASN A 223 10.70 -16.89 7.50
N LEU A 224 9.37 -17.12 7.44
CA LEU A 224 8.39 -16.34 8.18
C LEU A 224 8.36 -16.75 9.66
N GLN A 225 8.47 -18.05 9.94
CA GLN A 225 8.52 -18.55 11.32
C GLN A 225 9.76 -18.05 12.09
N ASN A 226 10.88 -17.84 11.40
CA ASN A 226 12.12 -17.33 12.00
C ASN A 226 12.21 -15.79 12.01
N ASP A 227 11.22 -15.08 11.48
CA ASP A 227 11.15 -13.63 11.51
C ASP A 227 10.62 -13.15 12.86
N THR A 228 11.41 -12.36 13.57
CA THR A 228 11.08 -11.85 14.91
C THR A 228 9.81 -10.98 14.89
N GLU A 229 9.64 -10.15 13.87
CA GLU A 229 8.43 -9.31 13.73
C GLU A 229 7.18 -10.17 13.55
N MET A 230 7.28 -11.26 12.77
CA MET A 230 6.18 -12.19 12.56
C MET A 230 5.84 -12.98 13.82
N GLN A 231 6.84 -13.37 14.62
CA GLN A 231 6.63 -14.04 15.91
C GLN A 231 5.91 -13.13 16.89
N GLU A 232 6.37 -11.88 17.03
CA GLU A 232 5.74 -10.88 17.92
C GLU A 232 4.29 -10.59 17.47
N LEU A 233 4.06 -10.45 16.18
CA LEU A 233 2.74 -10.27 15.61
C LEU A 233 1.83 -11.48 15.91
N HIS A 234 2.33 -12.69 15.68
CA HIS A 234 1.59 -13.92 15.97
C HIS A 234 1.21 -14.01 17.46
N GLU A 235 2.14 -13.75 18.40
CA GLU A 235 1.86 -13.78 19.82
C GLU A 235 0.83 -12.74 20.24
N SER A 236 0.91 -11.53 19.71
CA SER A 236 -0.09 -10.47 19.93
C SER A 236 -1.47 -10.88 19.45
N GLN A 237 -1.56 -11.38 18.21
CA GLN A 237 -2.81 -11.83 17.61
C GLN A 237 -3.38 -13.07 18.34
N ARG A 238 -2.51 -13.97 18.80
CA ARG A 238 -2.90 -15.13 19.59
C ARG A 238 -3.52 -14.70 20.93
N SER A 239 -2.93 -13.74 21.61
CA SER A 239 -3.46 -13.18 22.85
C SER A 239 -4.83 -12.51 22.63
N PHE A 240 -4.99 -11.79 21.51
CA PHE A 240 -6.25 -11.19 21.12
C PHE A 240 -7.33 -12.26 20.87
N PHE A 241 -7.01 -13.31 20.12
CA PHE A 241 -7.91 -14.41 19.84
C PHE A 241 -8.32 -15.16 21.14
N GLN A 242 -7.34 -15.43 22.02
CA GLN A 242 -7.58 -16.05 23.31
C GLN A 242 -8.57 -15.23 24.15
N ALA A 243 -8.37 -13.91 24.22
CA ALA A 243 -9.24 -13.02 24.99
C ALA A 243 -10.70 -13.01 24.47
N MET A 244 -10.88 -13.19 23.15
CA MET A 244 -12.21 -13.30 22.54
C MET A 244 -12.89 -14.63 22.91
N ILE A 245 -12.15 -15.75 22.90
CA ILE A 245 -12.68 -17.07 23.25
C ILE A 245 -13.01 -17.16 24.73
N ASP A 246 -12.20 -16.59 25.60
CA ASP A 246 -12.42 -16.58 27.06
C ASP A 246 -13.62 -15.73 27.49
N TYR A 247 -14.11 -14.87 26.60
CA TYR A 247 -15.28 -14.02 26.85
C TYR A 247 -16.60 -14.77 26.57
N GLN A 248 -16.81 -15.84 27.32
CA GLN A 248 -18.02 -16.69 27.22
C GLN A 248 -19.16 -16.20 28.13
#